data_a191cb433d95ea4b2e33c0ed1ed77fef
#
_entry.id   a191cb433d95ea4b2e33c0ed1ed77fef
#
_cell.length_a   1.000
_cell.length_b   1.000
_cell.length_c   1.000
_cell.angle_alpha   90.00
_cell.angle_beta   90.00
_cell.angle_gamma   90.00
#
_symmetry.space_group_name_H-M   'P 1'
#
loop_
_entity.id
_entity.type
_entity.pdbx_description
1 polymer ?
#
loop_
_entity_poly.entity_id
_entity_poly.type
_entity_poly.pdbx_seq_one_letter_code
_entity_poly.pdbx_strand_id
1 'polypeptide(L)'
;MKRILVAVTCLLPFALAAEAGINRHSPEAAVTAVYAADEAAIQGRGDGIMGDNTLRARFFSRSLLRSIAADEIIAGVRNGPPAALRDPFSDLAPHLVALSVSPISETRDAAKVLAEFARGDGAREQLTYTMLFERGEWRIDDIVYATLDGKSHTLRGMLAAN
;
A
#
# COMPACT_ATOMS: atom_id res chain seq x y z
N MET A 1 23.71 41.51 -57.29
CA MET A 1 23.95 41.21 -55.85
C MET A 1 22.86 40.25 -55.38
N LYS A 2 23.12 38.94 -55.32
CA LYS A 2 22.16 37.91 -54.84
C LYS A 2 22.37 37.68 -53.36
N ARG A 3 21.36 37.98 -52.55
CA ARG A 3 21.36 37.70 -51.10
C ARG A 3 20.86 36.27 -50.89
N ILE A 4 21.74 35.41 -50.37
CA ILE A 4 21.42 34.06 -49.95
C ILE A 4 20.88 34.09 -48.51
N LEU A 5 19.62 33.70 -48.32
CA LEU A 5 19.00 33.60 -47.02
C LEU A 5 19.26 32.15 -46.51
N VAL A 6 20.08 32.01 -45.47
CA VAL A 6 20.32 30.74 -44.80
C VAL A 6 19.29 30.59 -43.69
N ALA A 7 18.36 29.68 -43.88
CA ALA A 7 17.41 29.30 -42.84
C ALA A 7 18.07 28.29 -41.88
N VAL A 8 18.32 28.70 -40.66
CA VAL A 8 18.79 27.81 -39.57
C VAL A 8 17.57 27.16 -38.94
N THR A 9 17.38 25.88 -39.27
CA THR A 9 16.34 25.06 -38.65
C THR A 9 16.86 24.55 -37.32
N CYS A 10 16.41 25.16 -36.20
CA CYS A 10 16.65 24.63 -34.85
C CYS A 10 15.81 23.40 -34.65
N LEU A 11 16.43 22.23 -34.72
CA LEU A 11 15.88 20.97 -34.21
C LEU A 11 15.98 20.97 -32.69
N LEU A 12 14.86 21.25 -32.00
CA LEU A 12 14.71 20.99 -30.59
C LEU A 12 14.60 19.47 -30.36
N PRO A 13 15.46 18.87 -29.54
CA PRO A 13 15.24 17.49 -29.13
C PRO A 13 14.01 17.44 -28.22
N PHE A 14 12.94 16.82 -28.70
CA PHE A 14 11.86 16.33 -27.83
C PHE A 14 12.46 15.29 -26.90
N ALA A 15 12.80 15.69 -25.67
CA ALA A 15 13.02 14.75 -24.58
C ALA A 15 11.65 14.08 -24.31
N LEU A 16 11.44 12.87 -24.83
CA LEU A 16 10.44 11.98 -24.31
C LEU A 16 10.84 11.71 -22.85
N ALA A 17 10.20 12.41 -21.92
CA ALA A 17 10.09 11.93 -20.56
C ALA A 17 9.33 10.58 -20.66
N ALA A 18 10.06 9.48 -20.56
CA ALA A 18 9.46 8.20 -20.28
C ALA A 18 8.76 8.37 -18.93
N GLU A 19 7.47 8.65 -18.93
CA GLU A 19 6.62 8.35 -17.80
C GLU A 19 6.80 6.85 -17.56
N ALA A 20 7.56 6.50 -16.52
CA ALA A 20 7.58 5.17 -15.99
C ALA A 20 6.13 4.89 -15.58
N GLY A 21 5.37 4.30 -16.49
CA GLY A 21 3.99 3.93 -16.27
C GLY A 21 4.00 3.05 -15.04
N ILE A 22 3.38 3.54 -13.96
CA ILE A 22 3.18 2.75 -12.74
C ILE A 22 2.57 1.44 -13.23
N ASN A 23 3.34 0.36 -13.15
CA ASN A 23 2.87 -0.96 -13.57
C ASN A 23 1.79 -1.39 -12.56
N ARG A 24 0.53 -1.12 -12.89
CA ARG A 24 -0.63 -1.43 -12.03
C ARG A 24 -0.77 -2.92 -11.70
N HIS A 25 0.08 -3.75 -12.32
CA HIS A 25 0.11 -5.19 -12.11
C HIS A 25 1.29 -5.65 -11.24
N SER A 26 2.13 -4.75 -10.74
CA SER A 26 3.22 -5.14 -9.82
C SER A 26 2.73 -5.15 -8.36
N PRO A 27 3.29 -6.02 -7.51
CA PRO A 27 2.93 -6.04 -6.09
C PRO A 27 3.29 -4.72 -5.38
N GLU A 28 4.38 -4.04 -5.78
CA GLU A 28 4.77 -2.73 -5.23
C GLU A 28 3.76 -1.64 -5.60
N ALA A 29 3.24 -1.67 -6.82
CA ALA A 29 2.21 -0.73 -7.24
C ALA A 29 0.91 -0.92 -6.44
N ALA A 30 0.56 -2.16 -6.10
CA ALA A 30 -0.58 -2.45 -5.24
C ALA A 30 -0.39 -1.89 -3.83
N VAL A 31 0.80 -2.06 -3.23
CA VAL A 31 1.13 -1.49 -1.90
C VAL A 31 1.16 0.04 -1.96
N THR A 32 1.75 0.64 -2.99
CA THR A 32 1.74 2.10 -3.17
C THR A 32 0.32 2.66 -3.25
N ALA A 33 -0.60 1.94 -3.92
CA ALA A 33 -2.01 2.34 -4.02
C ALA A 33 -2.76 2.26 -2.68
N VAL A 34 -2.35 1.37 -1.77
CA VAL A 34 -2.86 1.32 -0.39
C VAL A 34 -2.56 2.62 0.34
N TYR A 35 -1.31 3.05 0.33
CA TYR A 35 -0.91 4.31 0.99
C TYR A 35 -1.56 5.54 0.35
N ALA A 36 -1.76 5.54 -0.96
CA ALA A 36 -2.50 6.63 -1.62
C ALA A 36 -3.97 6.68 -1.20
N ALA A 37 -4.61 5.52 -0.98
CA ALA A 37 -5.99 5.46 -0.49
C ALA A 37 -6.10 5.87 0.98
N ASP A 38 -5.12 5.48 1.80
CA ASP A 38 -5.03 5.86 3.19
C ASP A 38 -4.82 7.37 3.36
N GLU A 39 -3.86 7.95 2.65
CA GLU A 39 -3.64 9.41 2.63
C GLU A 39 -4.90 10.18 2.18
N ALA A 40 -5.66 9.64 1.21
CA ALA A 40 -6.90 10.25 0.78
C ALA A 40 -7.94 10.30 1.92
N ALA A 41 -8.02 9.25 2.74
CA ALA A 41 -8.92 9.19 3.89
C ALA A 41 -8.49 10.15 5.00
N ILE A 42 -7.19 10.24 5.31
CA ILE A 42 -6.64 11.20 6.27
C ILE A 42 -7.00 12.65 5.87
N GLN A 43 -7.02 12.93 4.57
CA GLN A 43 -7.44 14.22 4.02
C GLN A 43 -8.96 14.41 3.92
N GLY A 44 -9.76 13.51 4.49
CA GLY A 44 -11.23 13.56 4.47
C GLY A 44 -11.85 13.22 3.12
N ARG A 45 -11.15 12.53 2.24
CA ARG A 45 -11.61 12.12 0.92
C ARG A 45 -12.02 10.64 0.90
N GLY A 46 -12.87 10.22 1.82
CA GLY A 46 -13.40 8.87 1.94
C GLY A 46 -13.21 8.25 3.32
N ASP A 47 -13.69 7.03 3.49
CA ASP A 47 -13.73 6.31 4.76
C ASP A 47 -12.48 5.45 5.02
N GLY A 48 -11.47 5.56 4.14
CA GLY A 48 -10.29 4.71 4.18
C GLY A 48 -10.57 3.25 3.80
N ILE A 49 -9.49 2.46 3.73
CA ILE A 49 -9.62 1.05 3.30
C ILE A 49 -10.44 0.24 4.31
N MET A 50 -10.25 0.47 5.60
CA MET A 50 -10.95 -0.29 6.63
C MET A 50 -12.43 0.09 6.76
N GLY A 51 -12.83 1.31 6.39
CA GLY A 51 -14.21 1.78 6.38
C GLY A 51 -15.01 1.45 5.13
N ASP A 52 -14.35 1.14 4.01
CA ASP A 52 -14.98 0.91 2.71
C ASP A 52 -14.83 -0.56 2.26
N ASN A 53 -15.96 -1.27 2.18
CA ASN A 53 -15.99 -2.67 1.74
C ASN A 53 -15.47 -2.88 0.32
N THR A 54 -15.63 -1.90 -0.58
CA THR A 54 -15.13 -1.96 -1.95
C THR A 54 -13.61 -1.88 -1.97
N LEU A 55 -13.03 -0.98 -1.18
CA LEU A 55 -11.59 -0.86 -1.03
C LEU A 55 -11.00 -2.08 -0.33
N ARG A 56 -11.63 -2.58 0.73
CA ARG A 56 -11.22 -3.85 1.37
C ARG A 56 -11.19 -5.00 0.35
N ALA A 57 -12.25 -5.17 -0.42
CA ALA A 57 -12.32 -6.21 -1.45
C ALA A 57 -11.30 -6.03 -2.57
N ARG A 58 -10.86 -4.80 -2.84
CA ARG A 58 -9.82 -4.47 -3.83
C ARG A 58 -8.41 -4.79 -3.31
N PHE A 59 -8.12 -4.46 -2.06
CA PHE A 59 -6.75 -4.52 -1.56
C PHE A 59 -6.43 -5.81 -0.81
N PHE A 60 -7.39 -6.48 -0.19
CA PHE A 60 -7.13 -7.68 0.61
C PHE A 60 -7.47 -8.98 -0.13
N SER A 61 -6.73 -10.04 0.19
CA SER A 61 -7.03 -11.39 -0.25
C SER A 61 -8.36 -11.86 0.33
N ARG A 62 -9.01 -12.79 -0.35
CA ARG A 62 -10.25 -13.40 0.19
C ARG A 62 -10.02 -14.09 1.54
N SER A 63 -8.83 -14.62 1.75
CA SER A 63 -8.46 -15.28 3.00
C SER A 63 -8.38 -14.26 4.14
N LEU A 64 -7.71 -13.12 3.91
CA LEU A 64 -7.60 -12.05 4.91
C LEU A 64 -8.96 -11.42 5.20
N LEU A 65 -9.79 -11.18 4.17
CA LEU A 65 -11.15 -10.65 4.36
C LEU A 65 -12.01 -11.54 5.25
N ARG A 66 -11.88 -12.86 5.16
CA ARG A 66 -12.59 -13.79 6.06
C ARG A 66 -12.11 -13.67 7.50
N SER A 67 -10.80 -13.49 7.71
CA SER A 67 -10.26 -13.26 9.05
C SER A 67 -10.75 -11.94 9.66
N ILE A 68 -10.79 -10.86 8.87
CA ILE A 68 -11.34 -9.56 9.28
C ILE A 68 -12.82 -9.69 9.66
N ALA A 69 -13.63 -10.33 8.81
CA ALA A 69 -15.05 -10.53 9.10
C ALA A 69 -15.29 -11.38 10.35
N ALA A 70 -14.46 -12.39 10.60
CA ALA A 70 -14.54 -13.18 11.83
C ALA A 70 -14.22 -12.34 13.08
N ASP A 71 -13.19 -11.51 13.03
CA ASP A 71 -12.84 -10.59 14.10
C ASP A 71 -13.97 -9.57 14.40
N GLU A 72 -14.60 -9.01 13.35
CA GLU A 72 -15.75 -8.10 13.49
C GLU A 72 -16.94 -8.79 14.20
N ILE A 73 -17.23 -10.04 13.86
CA ILE A 73 -18.29 -10.82 14.52
C ILE A 73 -17.96 -11.05 16.00
N ILE A 74 -16.72 -11.48 16.29
CA ILE A 74 -16.28 -11.74 17.67
C ILE A 74 -16.32 -10.46 18.49
N ALA A 75 -15.85 -9.35 17.94
CA ALA A 75 -15.88 -8.05 18.58
C ALA A 75 -17.32 -7.60 18.90
N GLY A 76 -18.26 -7.82 17.98
CA GLY A 76 -19.69 -7.55 18.20
C GLY A 76 -20.27 -8.36 19.36
N VAL A 77 -19.92 -9.65 19.48
CA VAL A 77 -20.33 -10.51 20.59
C VAL A 77 -19.78 -10.02 21.94
N ARG A 78 -18.55 -9.52 21.96
CA ARG A 78 -17.88 -9.01 23.18
C ARG A 78 -18.26 -7.56 23.52
N ASN A 79 -19.03 -6.88 22.67
CA ASN A 79 -19.30 -5.43 22.76
C ASN A 79 -18.00 -4.59 22.81
N GLY A 80 -16.98 -5.03 22.09
CA GLY A 80 -15.67 -4.39 22.00
C GLY A 80 -15.33 -3.98 20.56
N PRO A 81 -14.28 -3.16 20.37
CA PRO A 81 -13.83 -2.82 19.04
C PRO A 81 -13.15 -4.02 18.37
N PRO A 82 -13.34 -4.24 17.05
CA PRO A 82 -12.54 -5.19 16.28
C PRO A 82 -11.06 -4.81 16.29
N ALA A 83 -10.16 -5.82 16.28
CA ALA A 83 -8.73 -5.56 16.16
C ALA A 83 -8.38 -4.90 14.82
N ALA A 84 -9.14 -5.22 13.77
CA ALA A 84 -8.97 -4.66 12.44
C ALA A 84 -9.44 -3.19 12.30
N LEU A 85 -10.10 -2.59 13.30
CA LEU A 85 -10.50 -1.16 13.26
C LEU A 85 -9.30 -0.20 13.40
N ARG A 86 -8.15 -0.68 13.86
CA ARG A 86 -6.94 0.12 13.81
C ARG A 86 -6.45 0.18 12.37
N ASP A 87 -5.94 1.35 11.98
CA ASP A 87 -5.28 1.49 10.69
C ASP A 87 -4.07 0.53 10.62
N PRO A 88 -4.13 -0.52 9.76
CA PRO A 88 -3.06 -1.50 9.68
C PRO A 88 -1.86 -1.03 8.85
N PHE A 89 -1.90 0.16 8.27
CA PHE A 89 -0.91 0.63 7.29
C PHE A 89 0.04 1.69 7.85
N SER A 90 -0.44 2.55 8.74
CA SER A 90 0.33 3.69 9.23
C SER A 90 0.25 3.88 10.75
N ASP A 91 -0.47 3.00 11.46
CA ASP A 91 -0.77 3.15 12.89
C ASP A 91 -1.29 4.56 13.24
N LEU A 92 -2.17 5.10 12.38
CA LEU A 92 -2.80 6.42 12.49
C LEU A 92 -1.80 7.60 12.37
N ALA A 93 -0.63 7.39 11.77
CA ALA A 93 0.29 8.50 11.52
C ALA A 93 -0.33 9.49 10.53
N PRO A 94 -0.56 10.75 10.91
CA PRO A 94 -1.33 11.70 10.10
C PRO A 94 -0.63 12.10 8.80
N HIS A 95 0.66 11.85 8.68
CA HIS A 95 1.44 12.12 7.47
C HIS A 95 2.60 11.16 7.37
N LEU A 96 2.65 10.42 6.26
CA LEU A 96 3.81 9.61 5.90
C LEU A 96 4.81 10.47 5.12
N VAL A 97 6.05 10.44 5.56
CA VAL A 97 7.14 11.15 4.88
C VAL A 97 8.11 10.10 4.32
N ALA A 98 8.59 10.35 3.10
CA ALA A 98 9.60 9.52 2.46
C ALA A 98 9.21 8.03 2.32
N LEU A 99 7.96 7.74 1.91
CA LEU A 99 7.54 6.39 1.59
C LEU A 99 8.41 5.78 0.49
N SER A 100 8.99 4.64 0.77
CA SER A 100 9.71 3.78 -0.18
C SER A 100 9.07 2.41 -0.19
N VAL A 101 8.77 1.89 -1.38
CA VAL A 101 8.17 0.57 -1.56
C VAL A 101 9.09 -0.24 -2.47
N SER A 102 9.55 -1.40 -2.00
CA SER A 102 10.52 -2.23 -2.72
C SER A 102 10.17 -3.73 -2.62
N PRO A 103 10.48 -4.52 -3.67
CA PRO A 103 10.23 -5.95 -3.64
C PRO A 103 11.28 -6.64 -2.75
N ILE A 104 10.85 -7.62 -1.96
CA ILE A 104 11.72 -8.59 -1.26
C ILE A 104 11.82 -9.87 -2.09
N SER A 105 10.68 -10.37 -2.55
CA SER A 105 10.59 -11.58 -3.37
C SER A 105 9.31 -11.59 -4.17
N GLU A 106 9.34 -12.19 -5.35
CA GLU A 106 8.16 -12.37 -6.20
C GLU A 106 8.23 -13.73 -6.90
N THR A 107 7.08 -14.39 -6.94
CA THR A 107 6.81 -15.57 -7.74
C THR A 107 5.59 -15.29 -8.62
N ARG A 108 5.11 -16.30 -9.36
CA ARG A 108 3.93 -16.13 -10.22
C ARG A 108 2.67 -15.67 -9.48
N ASP A 109 2.48 -16.12 -8.24
CA ASP A 109 1.22 -16.02 -7.48
C ASP A 109 1.39 -15.54 -6.03
N ALA A 110 2.64 -15.30 -5.60
CA ALA A 110 2.93 -14.74 -4.29
C ALA A 110 4.11 -13.75 -4.35
N ALA A 111 4.06 -12.72 -3.52
CA ALA A 111 5.15 -11.77 -3.38
C ALA A 111 5.31 -11.31 -1.92
N LYS A 112 6.49 -10.79 -1.61
CA LYS A 112 6.75 -10.00 -0.40
C LYS A 112 7.27 -8.64 -0.80
N VAL A 113 6.69 -7.60 -0.21
CA VAL A 113 7.01 -6.21 -0.48
C VAL A 113 7.32 -5.51 0.83
N LEU A 114 8.43 -4.76 0.86
CA LEU A 114 8.80 -3.90 1.98
C LEU A 114 8.29 -2.49 1.71
N ALA A 115 7.59 -1.92 2.68
CA ALA A 115 7.31 -0.50 2.75
C ALA A 115 8.07 0.10 3.92
N GLU A 116 8.84 1.15 3.64
CA GLU A 116 9.59 1.93 4.63
C GLU A 116 9.10 3.37 4.57
N PHE A 117 8.85 3.96 5.71
CA PHE A 117 8.43 5.36 5.80
C PHE A 117 8.88 5.99 7.12
N ALA A 118 8.91 7.31 7.14
CA ALA A 118 9.07 8.07 8.36
C ALA A 118 7.71 8.63 8.78
N ARG A 119 7.44 8.58 10.08
CA ARG A 119 6.30 9.28 10.70
C ARG A 119 6.63 10.76 10.91
N GLY A 120 5.60 11.56 11.13
CA GLY A 120 5.78 13.00 11.36
C GLY A 120 6.65 13.35 12.59
N ASP A 121 6.81 12.42 13.54
CA ASP A 121 7.72 12.52 14.69
C ASP A 121 9.18 12.12 14.38
N GLY A 122 9.45 11.71 13.13
CA GLY A 122 10.76 11.26 12.65
C GLY A 122 11.07 9.78 12.92
N ALA A 123 10.17 9.04 13.57
CA ALA A 123 10.32 7.60 13.73
C ALA A 123 10.24 6.90 12.37
N ARG A 124 11.11 5.91 12.15
CA ARG A 124 11.10 5.08 10.94
C ARG A 124 10.36 3.79 11.22
N GLU A 125 9.50 3.44 10.29
CA GLU A 125 8.68 2.24 10.33
C GLU A 125 8.94 1.38 9.11
N GLN A 126 8.84 0.06 9.30
CA GLN A 126 8.98 -0.93 8.24
C GLN A 126 7.84 -1.92 8.34
N LEU A 127 7.09 -2.06 7.26
CA LEU A 127 6.05 -3.06 7.12
C LEU A 127 6.40 -4.01 5.97
N THR A 128 6.29 -5.31 6.23
CA THR A 128 6.42 -6.31 5.17
C THR A 128 5.05 -6.85 4.80
N TYR A 129 4.66 -6.62 3.55
CA TYR A 129 3.41 -7.11 2.99
C TYR A 129 3.62 -8.49 2.37
N THR A 130 2.82 -9.47 2.80
CA THR A 130 2.68 -10.74 2.08
C THR A 130 1.52 -10.58 1.10
N MET A 131 1.80 -10.80 -0.19
CA MET A 131 0.87 -10.57 -1.29
C MET A 131 0.53 -11.87 -1.99
N LEU A 132 -0.72 -12.01 -2.43
CA LEU A 132 -1.19 -13.08 -3.30
C LEU A 132 -1.75 -12.50 -4.61
N PHE A 133 -1.46 -13.19 -5.72
CA PHE A 133 -2.05 -12.83 -7.01
C PHE A 133 -3.39 -13.53 -7.17
N GLU A 134 -4.48 -12.78 -7.00
CA GLU A 134 -5.85 -13.29 -7.07
C GLU A 134 -6.65 -12.56 -8.15
N ARG A 135 -7.26 -13.31 -9.08
CA ARG A 135 -8.14 -12.77 -10.14
C ARG A 135 -7.49 -11.69 -11.00
N GLY A 136 -6.20 -11.83 -11.29
CA GLY A 136 -5.47 -10.86 -12.13
C GLY A 136 -4.94 -9.65 -11.40
N GLU A 137 -5.00 -9.61 -10.05
CA GLU A 137 -4.54 -8.48 -9.23
C GLU A 137 -3.77 -8.96 -8.00
N TRP A 138 -2.77 -8.19 -7.58
CA TRP A 138 -2.07 -8.39 -6.32
C TRP A 138 -2.91 -7.91 -5.14
N ARG A 139 -3.03 -8.76 -4.12
CA ARG A 139 -3.82 -8.51 -2.91
C ARG A 139 -3.01 -8.82 -1.67
N ILE A 140 -3.18 -8.01 -0.63
CA ILE A 140 -2.54 -8.19 0.66
C ILE A 140 -3.15 -9.41 1.35
N ASP A 141 -2.31 -10.38 1.75
CA ASP A 141 -2.72 -11.54 2.52
C ASP A 141 -2.32 -11.45 3.99
N ASP A 142 -1.23 -10.76 4.30
CA ASP A 142 -0.81 -10.45 5.66
C ASP A 142 0.10 -9.21 5.69
N ILE A 143 0.23 -8.59 6.85
CA ILE A 143 1.17 -7.52 7.12
C ILE A 143 2.00 -7.91 8.33
N VAL A 144 3.32 -7.85 8.20
CA VAL A 144 4.27 -8.09 9.28
C VAL A 144 4.79 -6.75 9.77
N TYR A 145 4.63 -6.49 11.03
CA TYR A 145 5.09 -5.29 11.74
C TYR A 145 6.43 -5.59 12.40
N ALA A 146 7.46 -4.81 12.08
CA ALA A 146 8.73 -4.87 12.80
C ALA A 146 8.58 -4.19 14.17
N THR A 147 8.89 -4.88 15.25
CA THR A 147 8.85 -4.32 16.59
C THR A 147 10.24 -4.04 17.11
N LEU A 148 10.35 -3.04 17.99
CA LEU A 148 11.62 -2.64 18.63
C LEU A 148 12.18 -3.72 19.55
N ASP A 149 11.37 -4.66 20.03
CA ASP A 149 11.76 -5.77 20.91
C ASP A 149 12.17 -7.05 20.15
N GLY A 150 12.23 -6.97 18.81
CA GLY A 150 12.59 -8.10 17.94
C GLY A 150 11.51 -9.16 17.78
N LYS A 151 10.31 -8.96 18.35
CA LYS A 151 9.15 -9.80 18.10
C LYS A 151 8.37 -9.25 16.92
N SER A 152 8.14 -10.07 15.89
CA SER A 152 7.27 -9.69 14.80
C SER A 152 5.81 -9.99 15.17
N HIS A 153 4.94 -9.02 14.97
CA HIS A 153 3.50 -9.23 14.99
C HIS A 153 2.97 -9.24 13.56
N THR A 154 1.91 -9.98 13.29
CA THR A 154 1.27 -9.96 12.00
C THR A 154 -0.20 -9.55 12.14
N LEU A 155 -0.75 -8.98 11.09
CA LEU A 155 -2.18 -8.62 11.06
C LEU A 155 -3.03 -9.86 11.33
N ARG A 156 -2.73 -11.00 10.68
CA ARG A 156 -3.43 -12.27 10.93
C ARG A 156 -3.28 -12.75 12.37
N GLY A 157 -2.08 -12.58 12.96
CA GLY A 157 -1.85 -12.94 14.36
C GLY A 157 -2.71 -12.10 15.31
N MET A 158 -2.85 -10.80 15.05
CA MET A 158 -3.72 -9.92 15.85
C MET A 158 -5.19 -10.28 15.70
N LEU A 159 -5.65 -10.59 14.47
CA LEU A 159 -7.04 -11.02 14.23
C LEU A 159 -7.37 -12.37 14.88
N ALA A 160 -6.39 -13.26 15.00
CA ALA A 160 -6.58 -14.58 15.61
C ALA A 160 -6.51 -14.57 17.16
N ALA A 161 -5.95 -13.52 17.76
CA ALA A 161 -5.80 -13.38 19.21
C ALA A 161 -7.07 -12.90 19.93
N ASN A 162 -8.09 -12.52 19.18
CA ASN A 162 -9.40 -12.07 19.66
C ASN A 162 -10.41 -13.20 19.66
#